data_bcf8982ff1f23a745c3578bf607251d9
#
_entry.id   bcf8982ff1f23a745c3578bf607251d9
#
_cell.length_a   1.000
_cell.length_b   1.000
_cell.length_c   1.000
_cell.angle_alpha   90.00
_cell.angle_beta   90.00
_cell.angle_gamma   90.00
#
_symmetry.space_group_name_H-M   'P 1'
#
loop_
_entity.id
_entity.type
_entity.pdbx_description
1 polymer ?
#
loop_
_entity_poly.entity_id
_entity_poly.type
_entity_poly.pdbx_seq_one_letter_code
_entity_poly.pdbx_strand_id
1 'polypeptide(L)'
;MKNAPVVLLIILLAACKTKAFVKHSLDFEKISDKCNEQASAISMNSNLNGERFELQSCLDADFKKEQVISSQPNDTTVLIKFERKNSRQALYKLTIDLDAYPRYSLLVLDGDTIHMKRVEP
;
A
#
# COMPACT_ATOMS: atom_id res chain seq x y z
N MET A 1 0.58 -42.93 12.59
CA MET A 1 1.15 -42.50 11.31
C MET A 1 0.13 -42.26 10.22
N LYS A 2 -0.99 -42.94 10.26
CA LYS A 2 -2.06 -42.73 9.25
C LYS A 2 -2.75 -41.38 9.36
N ASN A 3 -2.58 -40.66 10.48
CA ASN A 3 -3.22 -39.36 10.71
C ASN A 3 -2.42 -38.17 10.20
N ALA A 4 -1.13 -38.34 9.90
CA ALA A 4 -0.26 -37.23 9.47
C ALA A 4 -0.71 -36.57 8.17
N PRO A 5 -1.11 -37.33 7.10
CA PRO A 5 -1.57 -36.69 5.88
C PRO A 5 -2.91 -35.98 6.04
N VAL A 6 -3.76 -36.45 6.96
CA VAL A 6 -5.04 -35.78 7.26
C VAL A 6 -4.82 -34.46 7.95
N VAL A 7 -3.90 -34.40 8.90
CA VAL A 7 -3.54 -33.17 9.61
C VAL A 7 -2.96 -32.13 8.65
N LEU A 8 -2.08 -32.58 7.74
CA LEU A 8 -1.49 -31.70 6.73
C LEU A 8 -2.55 -31.12 5.80
N LEU A 9 -3.53 -31.94 5.40
CA LEU A 9 -4.63 -31.48 4.55
C LEU A 9 -5.47 -30.40 5.24
N ILE A 10 -5.75 -30.56 6.53
CA ILE A 10 -6.50 -29.58 7.32
C ILE A 10 -5.74 -28.24 7.38
N ILE A 11 -4.43 -28.28 7.56
CA ILE A 11 -3.59 -27.08 7.59
C ILE A 11 -3.64 -26.36 6.24
N LEU A 12 -3.59 -27.10 5.12
CA LEU A 12 -3.67 -26.53 3.78
C LEU A 12 -5.04 -25.87 3.54
N LEU A 13 -6.12 -26.49 4.00
CA LEU A 13 -7.45 -25.90 3.88
C LEU A 13 -7.59 -24.62 4.71
N ALA A 14 -7.01 -24.57 5.91
CA ALA A 14 -6.99 -23.36 6.72
C ALA A 14 -6.21 -22.24 6.04
N ALA A 15 -5.09 -22.54 5.39
CA ALA A 15 -4.31 -21.58 4.63
C ALA A 15 -5.10 -21.01 3.45
N CYS A 16 -5.93 -21.83 2.78
CA CYS A 16 -6.76 -21.39 1.67
C CYS A 16 -7.86 -20.41 2.08
N LYS A 17 -8.19 -20.33 3.37
CA LYS A 17 -9.17 -19.38 3.88
C LYS A 17 -8.55 -18.04 4.26
N THR A 18 -7.25 -17.88 4.11
CA THR A 18 -6.57 -16.60 4.34
C THR A 18 -7.07 -15.57 3.33
N LYS A 19 -7.46 -14.40 3.82
CA LYS A 19 -7.98 -13.35 2.96
C LYS A 19 -6.93 -12.85 1.98
N ALA A 20 -7.36 -12.61 0.74
CA ALA A 20 -6.48 -12.04 -0.25
C ALA A 20 -6.11 -10.61 0.11
N PHE A 21 -4.84 -10.28 0.01
CA PHE A 21 -4.35 -8.91 0.18
C PHE A 21 -4.64 -8.10 -1.08
N VAL A 22 -5.01 -6.84 -0.92
CA VAL A 22 -5.18 -5.93 -2.05
C VAL A 22 -3.80 -5.75 -2.70
N LYS A 23 -3.69 -6.16 -3.96
CA LYS A 23 -2.44 -6.03 -4.68
C LYS A 23 -2.15 -4.57 -4.95
N HIS A 24 -0.89 -4.21 -4.79
CA HIS A 24 -0.44 -2.86 -5.03
C HIS A 24 0.92 -2.85 -5.70
N SER A 25 1.19 -1.77 -6.42
CA SER A 25 2.51 -1.50 -6.96
C SER A 25 2.89 -0.06 -6.63
N LEU A 26 4.17 0.17 -6.43
CA LEU A 26 4.71 1.48 -6.11
C LEU A 26 5.84 1.82 -7.05
N ASP A 27 5.72 2.98 -7.69
CA ASP A 27 6.82 3.60 -8.43
C ASP A 27 7.22 4.89 -7.73
N PHE A 28 8.50 5.17 -7.66
CA PHE A 28 8.98 6.39 -7.07
C PHE A 28 10.12 6.98 -7.89
N GLU A 29 10.16 8.31 -7.92
CA GLU A 29 11.17 9.06 -8.68
C GLU A 29 11.61 10.26 -7.85
N LYS A 30 12.94 10.41 -7.69
CA LYS A 30 13.48 11.58 -7.02
C LYS A 30 13.31 12.80 -7.92
N ILE A 31 12.64 13.83 -7.39
CA ILE A 31 12.43 15.09 -8.10
C ILE A 31 13.51 16.11 -7.78
N SER A 32 13.93 16.16 -6.50
CA SER A 32 14.89 17.13 -6.01
C SER A 32 15.67 16.56 -4.84
N ASP A 33 16.93 16.94 -4.74
CA ASP A 33 17.76 16.59 -3.58
C ASP A 33 17.41 17.39 -2.33
N LYS A 34 16.60 18.44 -2.49
CA LYS A 34 16.13 19.26 -1.40
C LYS A 34 14.68 18.95 -1.12
N CYS A 35 14.39 18.66 0.14
CA CYS A 35 13.03 18.49 0.58
C CYS A 35 12.45 19.85 0.97
N ASN A 36 11.59 20.38 0.11
CA ASN A 36 10.77 21.53 0.45
C ASN A 36 9.49 21.01 1.13
N GLU A 37 9.13 21.59 2.26
CA GLU A 37 8.03 21.11 3.09
C GLU A 37 6.64 21.23 2.46
N GLN A 38 6.55 21.53 1.19
CA GLN A 38 5.27 21.57 0.51
C GLN A 38 4.81 20.16 0.17
N ALA A 39 4.06 19.57 1.11
CA ALA A 39 3.35 18.35 0.82
C ALA A 39 2.32 18.63 -0.27
N SER A 40 2.45 17.97 -1.42
CA SER A 40 1.44 18.07 -2.45
C SER A 40 0.18 17.31 -2.00
N ALA A 41 -0.98 17.79 -2.43
CA ALA A 41 -2.22 17.07 -2.23
C ALA A 41 -2.14 15.71 -2.93
N ILE A 42 -2.74 14.70 -2.31
CA ILE A 42 -2.81 13.38 -2.91
C ILE A 42 -3.87 13.41 -4.01
N SER A 43 -3.47 13.04 -5.22
CA SER A 43 -4.35 12.93 -6.37
C SER A 43 -4.76 11.48 -6.57
N MET A 44 -6.04 11.23 -6.78
CA MET A 44 -6.56 9.89 -6.98
C MET A 44 -7.28 9.82 -8.33
N ASN A 45 -6.92 8.81 -9.12
CA ASN A 45 -7.61 8.47 -10.36
C ASN A 45 -8.14 7.04 -10.26
N SER A 46 -9.43 6.88 -10.50
CA SER A 46 -10.07 5.56 -10.46
C SER A 46 -10.35 5.07 -11.87
N ASN A 47 -10.16 3.77 -12.08
CA ASN A 47 -10.53 3.09 -13.31
C ASN A 47 -11.12 1.71 -12.99
N LEU A 48 -11.45 0.93 -14.00
CA LEU A 48 -12.05 -0.39 -13.81
C LEU A 48 -11.12 -1.37 -13.09
N ASN A 49 -9.81 -1.17 -13.19
CA ASN A 49 -8.81 -2.07 -12.61
C ASN A 49 -8.42 -1.69 -11.18
N GLY A 50 -8.70 -0.47 -10.75
CA GLY A 50 -8.36 -0.01 -9.42
C GLY A 50 -8.17 1.49 -9.36
N GLU A 51 -7.41 1.93 -8.37
CA GLU A 51 -7.15 3.34 -8.12
C GLU A 51 -5.66 3.63 -8.20
N ARG A 52 -5.31 4.77 -8.79
CA ARG A 52 -3.95 5.30 -8.83
C ARG A 52 -3.85 6.53 -7.96
N PHE A 53 -2.91 6.52 -7.03
CA PHE A 53 -2.62 7.65 -6.16
C PHE A 53 -1.28 8.25 -6.53
N GLU A 54 -1.25 9.57 -6.74
CA GLU A 54 -0.04 10.31 -7.04
C GLU A 54 0.17 11.37 -5.97
N LEU A 55 1.38 11.43 -5.43
CA LEU A 55 1.73 12.41 -4.40
C LEU A 55 3.22 12.71 -4.46
N GLN A 56 3.59 13.81 -3.82
CA GLN A 56 4.99 14.16 -3.58
C GLN A 56 5.23 14.11 -2.07
N SER A 57 6.34 13.53 -1.67
CA SER A 57 6.68 13.40 -0.26
C SER A 57 8.18 13.47 -0.05
N CYS A 58 8.55 13.91 1.14
CA CYS A 58 9.94 13.90 1.59
C CYS A 58 10.26 12.54 2.17
N LEU A 59 11.20 11.85 1.56
CA LEU A 59 11.67 10.54 1.97
C LEU A 59 13.19 10.57 2.10
N ASP A 60 13.76 9.51 2.66
CA ASP A 60 15.21 9.39 2.76
C ASP A 60 15.87 9.62 1.40
N ALA A 61 16.99 10.34 1.39
CA ALA A 61 17.69 10.64 0.13
C ALA A 61 18.10 9.37 -0.63
N ASP A 62 18.28 8.26 0.10
CA ASP A 62 18.59 6.95 -0.45
C ASP A 62 17.40 5.98 -0.34
N PHE A 63 16.19 6.48 -0.46
CA PHE A 63 14.97 5.71 -0.31
C PHE A 63 14.95 4.50 -1.22
N LYS A 64 14.59 3.36 -0.63
CA LYS A 64 14.53 2.07 -1.31
C LYS A 64 13.15 1.47 -1.19
N LYS A 65 12.80 0.59 -2.11
CA LYS A 65 11.51 -0.08 -2.14
C LYS A 65 11.23 -0.87 -0.84
N GLU A 66 12.26 -1.39 -0.20
CA GLU A 66 12.13 -2.13 1.06
C GLU A 66 11.66 -1.25 2.22
N GLN A 67 11.76 0.06 2.08
CA GLN A 67 11.26 1.00 3.08
C GLN A 67 9.77 1.27 2.98
N VAL A 68 9.10 0.70 1.99
CA VAL A 68 7.65 0.74 1.88
C VAL A 68 7.07 -0.43 2.67
N ILE A 69 6.29 -0.12 3.70
CA ILE A 69 5.64 -1.11 4.55
C ILE A 69 4.15 -1.07 4.26
N SER A 70 3.60 -2.20 3.85
CA SER A 70 2.18 -2.33 3.60
C SER A 70 1.59 -3.42 4.49
N SER A 71 0.37 -3.20 4.94
CA SER A 71 -0.37 -4.16 5.75
C SER A 71 -1.86 -3.97 5.55
N GLN A 72 -2.61 -4.96 5.93
CA GLN A 72 -4.07 -4.94 5.87
C GLN A 72 -4.61 -5.44 7.20
N PRO A 73 -4.82 -4.52 8.17
CA PRO A 73 -5.21 -4.92 9.52
C PRO A 73 -6.61 -5.52 9.59
N ASN A 74 -7.47 -5.23 8.62
CA ASN A 74 -8.79 -5.83 8.49
C ASN A 74 -9.20 -5.88 7.02
N ASP A 75 -10.40 -6.37 6.73
CA ASP A 75 -10.88 -6.60 5.37
C ASP A 75 -11.02 -5.34 4.53
N THR A 76 -11.20 -4.21 5.18
CA THR A 76 -11.60 -2.97 4.50
C THR A 76 -10.53 -1.89 4.56
N THR A 77 -9.42 -2.13 5.25
CA THR A 77 -8.38 -1.12 5.46
C THR A 77 -7.04 -1.56 4.90
N VAL A 78 -6.45 -0.72 4.08
CA VAL A 78 -5.09 -0.91 3.57
C VAL A 78 -4.20 0.16 4.18
N LEU A 79 -3.08 -0.26 4.78
CA LEU A 79 -2.06 0.64 5.32
C LEU A 79 -0.82 0.61 4.45
N ILE A 80 -0.36 1.78 4.03
CA ILE A 80 0.92 1.94 3.33
C ILE A 80 1.70 3.03 4.05
N LYS A 81 2.89 2.68 4.50
CA LYS A 81 3.76 3.58 5.25
C LYS A 81 5.15 3.58 4.65
N PHE A 82 5.80 4.73 4.66
CA PHE A 82 7.17 4.88 4.21
C PHE A 82 8.09 5.05 5.41
N GLU A 83 9.05 4.14 5.57
CA GLU A 83 10.04 4.27 6.64
C GLU A 83 11.02 5.40 6.34
N ARG A 84 11.35 6.16 7.38
CA ARG A 84 12.36 7.20 7.32
C ARG A 84 13.43 6.87 8.35
N LYS A 85 14.63 6.54 7.85
CA LYS A 85 15.75 6.10 8.69
C LYS A 85 16.86 7.13 8.79
N ASN A 86 16.96 8.02 7.80
CA ASN A 86 18.03 9.00 7.70
C ASN A 86 17.51 10.41 7.95
N SER A 87 18.38 11.26 8.48
CA SER A 87 18.06 12.68 8.65
C SER A 87 18.07 13.44 7.33
N ARG A 88 18.83 12.94 6.34
CA ARG A 88 18.90 13.55 5.01
C ARG A 88 17.76 13.08 4.15
N GLN A 89 16.92 14.02 3.72
CA GLN A 89 15.73 13.73 2.93
C GLN A 89 15.77 14.44 1.58
N ALA A 90 15.07 13.85 0.62
CA ALA A 90 14.87 14.38 -0.71
C ALA A 90 13.40 14.35 -1.07
N LEU A 91 13.02 15.09 -2.10
CA LEU A 91 11.64 15.13 -2.57
C LEU A 91 11.45 14.05 -3.64
N TYR A 92 10.44 13.21 -3.44
CA TYR A 92 10.07 12.13 -4.36
C TYR A 92 8.66 12.30 -4.87
N LYS A 93 8.47 11.94 -6.13
CA LYS A 93 7.15 11.71 -6.70
C LYS A 93 6.83 10.23 -6.53
N LEU A 94 5.67 9.94 -5.97
CA LEU A 94 5.21 8.58 -5.71
C LEU A 94 3.96 8.31 -6.52
N THR A 95 3.92 7.15 -7.15
CA THR A 95 2.75 6.64 -7.86
C THR A 95 2.42 5.27 -7.28
N ILE A 96 1.23 5.15 -6.70
CA ILE A 96 0.77 3.93 -6.06
C ILE A 96 -0.47 3.45 -6.77
N ASP A 97 -0.43 2.23 -7.28
CA ASP A 97 -1.57 1.58 -7.91
C ASP A 97 -2.11 0.50 -6.96
N LEU A 98 -3.41 0.57 -6.68
CA LEU A 98 -4.11 -0.43 -5.88
C LEU A 98 -5.17 -1.10 -6.73
N ASP A 99 -5.25 -2.43 -6.64
CA ASP A 99 -6.27 -3.19 -7.34
C ASP A 99 -7.66 -2.90 -6.76
N ALA A 100 -8.66 -2.98 -7.63
CA ALA A 100 -10.05 -2.78 -7.23
C ALA A 100 -10.59 -3.88 -6.32
N TYR A 101 -10.00 -5.07 -6.40
CA TYR A 101 -10.43 -6.24 -5.65
C TYR A 101 -9.24 -6.89 -4.94
N PRO A 102 -9.42 -7.40 -3.70
CA PRO A 102 -10.63 -7.27 -2.87
C PRO A 102 -10.95 -5.82 -2.52
N ARG A 103 -12.23 -5.49 -2.38
CA ARG A 103 -12.65 -4.13 -2.09
C ARG A 103 -12.17 -3.68 -0.72
N TYR A 104 -11.69 -2.46 -0.66
CA TYR A 104 -11.30 -1.77 0.57
C TYR A 104 -12.02 -0.43 0.63
N SER A 105 -12.30 0.05 1.82
CA SER A 105 -13.00 1.33 2.03
C SER A 105 -12.12 2.40 2.62
N LEU A 106 -10.97 2.02 3.17
CA LEU A 106 -10.07 2.93 3.86
C LEU A 106 -8.63 2.66 3.43
N LEU A 107 -7.97 3.71 2.99
CA LEU A 107 -6.54 3.69 2.73
C LEU A 107 -5.86 4.66 3.69
N VAL A 108 -4.91 4.16 4.48
CA VAL A 108 -4.05 5.02 5.29
C VAL A 108 -2.71 5.07 4.59
N LEU A 109 -2.41 6.21 3.99
CA LEU A 109 -1.21 6.42 3.20
C LEU A 109 -0.29 7.37 3.93
N ASP A 110 0.79 6.83 4.47
CA ASP A 110 1.82 7.56 5.22
C ASP A 110 1.21 8.47 6.31
N GLY A 111 0.21 7.95 7.04
CA GLY A 111 -0.47 8.66 8.09
C GLY A 111 -1.74 9.41 7.68
N ASP A 112 -1.95 9.61 6.38
CA ASP A 112 -3.14 10.28 5.89
C ASP A 112 -4.25 9.26 5.60
N THR A 113 -5.43 9.51 6.16
CA THR A 113 -6.57 8.63 6.00
C THR A 113 -7.41 9.07 4.79
N ILE A 114 -7.62 8.15 3.86
CA ILE A 114 -8.40 8.39 2.65
C ILE A 114 -9.60 7.45 2.65
N HIS A 115 -10.80 8.03 2.65
CA HIS A 115 -12.04 7.26 2.56
C HIS A 115 -12.39 7.02 1.10
N MET A 116 -12.56 5.75 0.77
CA MET A 116 -12.90 5.35 -0.58
C MET A 116 -14.41 5.34 -0.74
N LYS A 117 -14.93 6.32 -1.48
CA LYS A 117 -16.35 6.34 -1.85
C LYS A 117 -16.51 5.59 -3.16
N ARG A 118 -17.12 4.43 -3.11
CA ARG A 118 -17.42 3.66 -4.30
C ARG A 118 -18.92 3.71 -4.55
N VAL A 119 -19.26 4.02 -5.79
CA VAL A 119 -20.64 3.90 -6.21
C VAL A 119 -20.94 2.43 -6.37
N GLU A 120 -21.85 1.91 -5.55
CA GLU A 120 -22.31 0.54 -5.72
C GLU A 120 -23.20 0.45 -6.95
N PRO A 121 -23.01 -0.59 -7.77
CA PRO A 121 -23.86 -0.79 -8.94
C PRO A 121 -25.31 -1.10 -8.58
#